data_5e5712002d8cbdb4e62541d8cfe01971
#
_entry.id   5e5712002d8cbdb4e62541d8cfe01971
#
_cell.length_a   1.000
_cell.length_b   1.000
_cell.length_c   1.000
_cell.angle_alpha   90.00
_cell.angle_beta   90.00
_cell.angle_gamma   90.00
#
_symmetry.space_group_name_H-M   'P 1'
#
loop_
_entity.id
_entity.type
_entity.pdbx_description
1 polymer ?
#
loop_
_entity_poly.entity_id
_entity_poly.type
_entity_poly.pdbx_seq_one_letter_code
_entity_poly.pdbx_strand_id
1 'polypeptide(L)'
;KGANERYCCDLEKVKKAIAAVKQGLTSLHPGDISTTQNPIIFRPEQQAAIDKTKKVFRRGNQMLWNAKMRFGKTLCALRVARDLEMKRTMILTHRPVVDEGWFEDFGKIFYDRPDYHYGSRTKGESFKALEYLASKGDRYVYFASMQDMRGSELVGGKFDKNNELFSTSWDFLIIDEAHEGTQTELGKAVIEELTKADTKVLQLSGTPFNLLDEHSEDEIFTWDYVM
;
A
#
# COMPACT_ATOMS: atom_id res chain seq x y z
N LYS A 1 18.68 -7.52 -39.01
CA LYS A 1 17.27 -7.96 -38.94
C LYS A 1 16.69 -7.35 -37.72
N GLY A 2 16.09 -6.15 -37.82
CA GLY A 2 15.43 -5.48 -36.72
C GLY A 2 14.11 -6.20 -36.44
N ALA A 3 13.92 -6.60 -35.16
CA ALA A 3 12.61 -7.03 -34.67
C ALA A 3 11.68 -5.81 -34.71
N ASN A 4 10.65 -5.84 -35.53
CA ASN A 4 9.56 -4.86 -35.50
C ASN A 4 8.69 -5.19 -34.27
N GLU A 5 9.10 -4.75 -33.08
CA GLU A 5 8.23 -4.78 -31.90
C GLU A 5 7.12 -3.74 -32.11
N ARG A 6 5.94 -4.21 -32.43
CA ARG A 6 4.74 -3.38 -32.48
C ARG A 6 4.08 -3.38 -31.11
N TYR A 7 4.23 -2.28 -30.39
CA TYR A 7 3.48 -2.06 -29.17
C TYR A 7 2.08 -1.51 -29.54
N CYS A 8 1.02 -2.24 -29.16
CA CYS A 8 -0.32 -1.69 -29.16
C CYS A 8 -0.45 -0.73 -27.97
N CYS A 9 -0.24 0.55 -28.24
CA CYS A 9 -0.41 1.59 -27.22
C CYS A 9 -1.47 2.59 -27.70
N ASP A 10 -2.37 2.95 -26.79
CA ASP A 10 -3.37 3.98 -27.03
C ASP A 10 -2.68 5.34 -27.26
N LEU A 11 -3.08 6.06 -28.31
CA LEU A 11 -2.53 7.36 -28.66
C LEU A 11 -2.66 8.38 -27.52
N GLU A 12 -3.74 8.35 -26.76
CA GLU A 12 -3.95 9.24 -25.61
C GLU A 12 -2.95 8.96 -24.49
N LYS A 13 -2.59 7.70 -24.26
CA LYS A 13 -1.52 7.34 -23.31
C LYS A 13 -0.17 7.90 -23.74
N VAL A 14 0.15 7.81 -25.03
CA VAL A 14 1.40 8.36 -25.56
C VAL A 14 1.45 9.88 -25.38
N LYS A 15 0.35 10.58 -25.65
CA LYS A 15 0.26 12.03 -25.46
C LYS A 15 0.45 12.42 -23.98
N LYS A 16 -0.18 11.69 -23.04
CA LYS A 16 -0.03 11.90 -21.60
C LYS A 16 1.40 11.64 -21.14
N ALA A 17 2.05 10.56 -21.63
CA ALA A 17 3.44 10.26 -21.34
C ALA A 17 4.37 11.38 -21.80
N ILE A 18 4.18 11.89 -23.03
CA ILE A 18 4.95 13.02 -23.55
C ILE A 18 4.75 14.28 -22.71
N ALA A 19 3.51 14.56 -22.30
CA ALA A 19 3.21 15.70 -21.45
C ALA A 19 3.89 15.58 -20.07
N ALA A 20 3.85 14.40 -19.45
CA ALA A 20 4.50 14.12 -18.16
C ALA A 20 6.02 14.31 -18.25
N VAL A 21 6.67 13.77 -19.29
CA VAL A 21 8.12 13.96 -19.50
C VAL A 21 8.47 15.43 -19.70
N LYS A 22 7.66 16.19 -20.43
CA LYS A 22 7.85 17.64 -20.60
C LYS A 22 7.73 18.43 -19.30
N GLN A 23 7.00 17.90 -18.33
CA GLN A 23 6.85 18.46 -16.98
C GLN A 23 7.93 17.97 -16.00
N GLY A 24 8.87 17.13 -16.46
CA GLY A 24 9.95 16.58 -15.65
C GLY A 24 9.54 15.40 -14.77
N LEU A 25 8.36 14.81 -15.01
CA LEU A 25 7.93 13.60 -14.32
C LEU A 25 8.65 12.38 -14.88
N THR A 26 9.04 11.46 -14.03
CA THR A 26 9.74 10.22 -14.42
C THR A 26 8.79 9.06 -14.71
N SER A 27 7.52 9.18 -14.28
CA SER A 27 6.47 8.18 -14.50
C SER A 27 5.10 8.84 -14.72
N LEU A 28 4.18 8.10 -15.33
CA LEU A 28 2.78 8.49 -15.40
C LEU A 28 2.07 8.17 -14.09
N HIS A 29 1.06 8.96 -13.75
CA HIS A 29 0.15 8.59 -12.67
C HIS A 29 -0.52 7.26 -13.03
N PRO A 30 -0.66 6.30 -12.08
CA PRO A 30 -1.28 5.00 -12.37
C PRO A 30 -2.68 5.09 -13.00
N GLY A 31 -3.47 6.10 -12.64
CA GLY A 31 -4.76 6.40 -13.25
C GLY A 31 -4.68 6.78 -14.72
N ASP A 32 -3.56 7.30 -15.21
CA ASP A 32 -3.35 7.65 -16.62
C ASP A 32 -3.05 6.45 -17.52
N ILE A 33 -2.69 5.32 -16.90
CA ILE A 33 -2.35 4.07 -17.58
C ILE A 33 -3.60 3.23 -17.89
N SER A 34 -4.66 3.38 -17.10
CA SER A 34 -5.92 2.63 -17.25
C SER A 34 -6.82 3.18 -18.36
N THR A 35 -7.15 2.38 -19.34
CA THR A 35 -7.96 2.80 -20.52
C THR A 35 -9.47 2.61 -20.37
N THR A 36 -9.93 1.84 -19.40
CA THR A 36 -11.36 1.62 -19.15
C THR A 36 -11.57 1.49 -17.65
N GLN A 37 -12.07 2.55 -17.05
CA GLN A 37 -12.25 2.60 -15.61
C GLN A 37 -13.72 2.44 -15.27
N ASN A 38 -14.18 1.20 -15.23
CA ASN A 38 -15.42 0.91 -14.55
C ASN A 38 -15.15 0.96 -13.04
N PRO A 39 -16.00 1.65 -12.28
CA PRO A 39 -15.89 1.65 -10.81
C PRO A 39 -15.84 0.22 -10.29
N ILE A 40 -14.91 -0.06 -9.38
CA ILE A 40 -14.84 -1.38 -8.76
C ILE A 40 -16.07 -1.58 -7.90
N ILE A 41 -16.82 -2.63 -8.20
CA ILE A 41 -17.93 -3.08 -7.37
C ILE A 41 -17.38 -4.14 -6.42
N PHE A 42 -17.33 -3.80 -5.15
CA PHE A 42 -16.91 -4.75 -4.10
C PHE A 42 -18.00 -5.75 -3.81
N ARG A 43 -17.62 -7.01 -3.61
CA ARG A 43 -18.54 -8.04 -3.15
C ARG A 43 -19.01 -7.73 -1.72
N PRO A 44 -20.16 -8.25 -1.28
CA PRO A 44 -20.71 -7.98 0.06
C PRO A 44 -19.70 -8.23 1.20
N GLU A 45 -18.95 -9.33 1.12
CA GLU A 45 -17.94 -9.67 2.11
C GLU A 45 -16.72 -8.72 2.09
N GLN A 46 -16.35 -8.24 0.92
CA GLN A 46 -15.27 -7.23 0.78
C GLN A 46 -15.72 -5.90 1.38
N GLN A 47 -16.95 -5.48 1.08
CA GLN A 47 -17.51 -4.27 1.66
C GLN A 47 -17.63 -4.38 3.19
N ALA A 48 -18.05 -5.54 3.70
CA ALA A 48 -18.12 -5.80 5.15
C ALA A 48 -16.74 -5.65 5.82
N ALA A 49 -15.65 -6.13 5.19
CA ALA A 49 -14.30 -5.98 5.71
C ALA A 49 -13.89 -4.50 5.77
N ILE A 50 -14.15 -3.75 4.69
CA ILE A 50 -13.86 -2.31 4.60
C ILE A 50 -14.63 -1.56 5.70
N ASP A 51 -15.93 -1.79 5.83
CA ASP A 51 -16.79 -1.08 6.78
C ASP A 51 -16.45 -1.44 8.24
N LYS A 52 -16.14 -2.73 8.53
CA LYS A 52 -15.65 -3.14 9.85
C LYS A 52 -14.36 -2.41 10.19
N THR A 53 -13.40 -2.35 9.28
CA THR A 53 -12.12 -1.66 9.49
C THR A 53 -12.32 -0.18 9.78
N LYS A 54 -13.15 0.50 8.98
CA LYS A 54 -13.49 1.92 9.20
C LYS A 54 -14.13 2.15 10.56
N LYS A 55 -14.99 1.22 11.02
CA LYS A 55 -15.62 1.30 12.35
C LYS A 55 -14.60 1.09 13.46
N VAL A 56 -13.72 0.11 13.33
CA VAL A 56 -12.66 -0.17 14.32
C VAL A 56 -11.72 1.03 14.45
N PHE A 57 -11.29 1.60 13.35
CA PHE A 57 -10.35 2.73 13.34
C PHE A 57 -10.90 4.04 13.91
N ARG A 58 -12.20 4.13 14.19
CA ARG A 58 -12.76 5.24 14.98
C ARG A 58 -12.48 5.12 16.48
N ARG A 59 -12.15 3.93 16.98
CA ARG A 59 -12.01 3.62 18.42
C ARG A 59 -10.64 3.09 18.79
N GLY A 60 -9.97 2.46 17.82
CA GLY A 60 -8.67 1.81 18.00
C GLY A 60 -7.77 2.02 16.79
N ASN A 61 -6.60 1.39 16.82
CA ASN A 61 -5.57 1.57 15.82
C ASN A 61 -5.15 0.26 15.14
N GLN A 62 -5.70 -0.88 15.55
CA GLN A 62 -5.29 -2.19 15.07
C GLN A 62 -6.45 -2.91 14.37
N MET A 63 -6.16 -3.59 13.27
CA MET A 63 -7.10 -4.44 12.56
C MET A 63 -6.36 -5.58 11.87
N LEU A 64 -6.87 -6.80 11.99
CA LEU A 64 -6.37 -7.99 11.32
C LEU A 64 -7.41 -8.54 10.33
N TRP A 65 -7.01 -8.74 9.09
CA TRP A 65 -7.80 -9.51 8.13
C TRP A 65 -7.23 -10.91 7.97
N ASN A 66 -7.93 -11.87 8.54
CA ASN A 66 -7.77 -13.29 8.26
C ASN A 66 -8.59 -13.63 7.00
N ALA A 67 -8.02 -13.40 5.84
CA ALA A 67 -8.72 -13.59 4.58
C ALA A 67 -7.86 -14.40 3.61
N LYS A 68 -8.41 -15.51 3.13
CA LYS A 68 -7.74 -16.43 2.19
C LYS A 68 -7.38 -15.74 0.88
N MET A 69 -6.55 -16.40 0.08
CA MET A 69 -6.21 -15.96 -1.28
C MET A 69 -7.48 -15.68 -2.10
N ARG A 70 -7.41 -14.81 -3.10
CA ARG A 70 -8.54 -14.39 -3.95
C ARG A 70 -9.64 -13.57 -3.25
N PHE A 71 -9.50 -13.24 -1.98
CA PHE A 71 -10.40 -12.29 -1.33
C PHE A 71 -10.33 -10.90 -1.98
N GLY A 72 -9.18 -10.47 -2.46
CA GLY A 72 -8.93 -9.12 -2.97
C GLY A 72 -8.46 -8.16 -1.87
N LYS A 73 -7.63 -8.67 -0.95
CA LYS A 73 -7.09 -7.91 0.20
C LYS A 73 -6.49 -6.57 -0.22
N THR A 74 -5.66 -6.56 -1.27
CA THR A 74 -4.97 -5.38 -1.80
C THR A 74 -5.93 -4.26 -2.17
N LEU A 75 -6.91 -4.56 -3.03
CA LEU A 75 -7.93 -3.61 -3.45
C LEU A 75 -8.74 -3.06 -2.28
N CYS A 76 -9.16 -3.95 -1.37
CA CYS A 76 -9.95 -3.57 -0.20
C CYS A 76 -9.14 -2.71 0.78
N ALA A 77 -7.85 -3.00 1.00
CA ALA A 77 -6.99 -2.21 1.87
C ALA A 77 -6.74 -0.80 1.31
N LEU A 78 -6.48 -0.69 0.01
CA LEU A 78 -6.38 0.60 -0.68
C LEU A 78 -7.70 1.38 -0.64
N ARG A 79 -8.82 0.68 -0.72
CA ARG A 79 -10.14 1.32 -0.55
C ARG A 79 -10.33 1.89 0.86
N VAL A 80 -9.85 1.21 1.89
CA VAL A 80 -9.85 1.76 3.27
C VAL A 80 -9.03 3.06 3.33
N ALA A 81 -7.81 3.07 2.75
CA ALA A 81 -6.96 4.26 2.71
C ALA A 81 -7.67 5.43 2.03
N ARG A 82 -8.35 5.18 0.90
CA ARG A 82 -9.12 6.17 0.16
C ARG A 82 -10.32 6.69 0.96
N ASP A 83 -11.12 5.79 1.54
CA ASP A 83 -12.36 6.14 2.26
C ASP A 83 -12.10 6.93 3.54
N LEU A 84 -10.95 6.68 4.19
CA LEU A 84 -10.51 7.40 5.39
C LEU A 84 -9.62 8.61 5.06
N GLU A 85 -9.40 8.88 3.78
CA GLU A 85 -8.59 10.00 3.29
C GLU A 85 -7.19 10.08 3.92
N MET A 86 -6.56 8.91 4.10
CA MET A 86 -5.23 8.80 4.72
C MET A 86 -4.22 9.61 3.92
N LYS A 87 -3.50 10.51 4.59
CA LYS A 87 -2.54 11.41 3.95
C LYS A 87 -1.25 10.69 3.58
N ARG A 88 -0.76 9.87 4.50
CA ARG A 88 0.47 9.07 4.34
C ARG A 88 0.16 7.61 4.63
N THR A 89 0.10 6.81 3.59
CA THR A 89 -0.10 5.35 3.71
C THR A 89 1.18 4.63 3.36
N MET A 90 1.62 3.74 4.21
CA MET A 90 2.73 2.83 3.91
C MET A 90 2.22 1.41 3.72
N ILE A 91 2.67 0.76 2.66
CA ILE A 91 2.52 -0.68 2.44
C ILE A 91 3.85 -1.34 2.78
N LEU A 92 3.82 -2.25 3.72
CA LEU A 92 4.98 -3.02 4.15
C LEU A 92 4.71 -4.49 3.86
N THR A 93 5.56 -5.11 3.04
CA THR A 93 5.45 -6.53 2.67
C THR A 93 6.74 -7.27 2.98
N HIS A 94 6.64 -8.57 3.16
CA HIS A 94 7.84 -9.42 3.31
C HIS A 94 8.65 -9.49 2.00
N ARG A 95 7.98 -9.50 0.84
CA ARG A 95 8.59 -9.72 -0.49
C ARG A 95 8.47 -8.49 -1.39
N PRO A 96 9.57 -8.00 -1.97
CA PRO A 96 9.53 -6.84 -2.86
C PRO A 96 8.81 -7.10 -4.20
N VAL A 97 8.67 -8.37 -4.62
CA VAL A 97 8.14 -8.76 -5.94
C VAL A 97 6.67 -8.37 -6.14
N VAL A 98 5.92 -8.10 -5.08
CA VAL A 98 4.48 -7.77 -5.17
C VAL A 98 4.18 -6.29 -5.44
N ASP A 99 5.21 -5.43 -5.55
CA ASP A 99 5.07 -3.99 -5.84
C ASP A 99 4.23 -3.72 -7.10
N GLU A 100 4.41 -4.50 -8.17
CA GLU A 100 3.63 -4.36 -9.40
C GLU A 100 2.12 -4.50 -9.16
N GLY A 101 1.71 -5.51 -8.41
CA GLY A 101 0.30 -5.75 -8.10
C GLY A 101 -0.32 -4.61 -7.27
N TRP A 102 0.41 -4.07 -6.31
CA TRP A 102 -0.02 -2.91 -5.53
C TRP A 102 -0.13 -1.65 -6.37
N PHE A 103 0.84 -1.42 -7.27
CA PHE A 103 0.81 -0.29 -8.20
C PHE A 103 -0.38 -0.34 -9.15
N GLU A 104 -0.67 -1.51 -9.74
CA GLU A 104 -1.84 -1.70 -10.61
C GLU A 104 -3.17 -1.49 -9.85
N ASP A 105 -3.28 -2.04 -8.65
CA ASP A 105 -4.49 -1.92 -7.84
C ASP A 105 -4.66 -0.50 -7.29
N PHE A 106 -3.56 0.22 -7.01
CA PHE A 106 -3.61 1.64 -6.73
C PHE A 106 -4.23 2.42 -7.89
N GLY A 107 -3.81 2.17 -9.13
CA GLY A 107 -4.37 2.81 -10.31
C GLY A 107 -5.87 2.57 -10.47
N LYS A 108 -6.37 1.39 -10.08
CA LYS A 108 -7.79 1.05 -10.12
C LYS A 108 -8.61 1.76 -9.03
N ILE A 109 -8.04 1.91 -7.83
CA ILE A 109 -8.74 2.50 -6.67
C ILE A 109 -8.73 4.03 -6.73
N PHE A 110 -7.64 4.64 -7.18
CA PHE A 110 -7.44 6.09 -7.13
C PHE A 110 -7.53 6.77 -8.50
N TYR A 111 -8.13 6.12 -9.50
CA TYR A 111 -8.20 6.62 -10.88
C TYR A 111 -8.81 8.03 -11.03
N ASP A 112 -9.73 8.40 -10.17
CA ASP A 112 -10.45 9.67 -10.13
C ASP A 112 -9.96 10.61 -9.01
N ARG A 113 -8.81 10.29 -8.39
CA ARG A 113 -8.20 11.03 -7.29
C ARG A 113 -6.78 11.47 -7.68
N PRO A 114 -6.65 12.55 -8.46
CA PRO A 114 -5.33 13.06 -8.88
C PRO A 114 -4.49 13.60 -7.73
N ASP A 115 -5.09 13.81 -6.56
CA ASP A 115 -4.45 14.20 -5.31
C ASP A 115 -3.79 13.03 -4.56
N TYR A 116 -3.91 11.78 -5.07
CA TYR A 116 -3.22 10.61 -4.53
C TYR A 116 -2.08 10.18 -5.45
N HIS A 117 -0.93 9.96 -4.87
CA HIS A 117 0.29 9.56 -5.57
C HIS A 117 0.80 8.20 -5.07
N TYR A 118 1.56 7.50 -5.88
CA TYR A 118 2.19 6.23 -5.52
C TYR A 118 3.69 6.33 -5.66
N GLY A 119 4.41 5.71 -4.76
CA GLY A 119 5.85 5.58 -4.88
C GLY A 119 6.39 4.31 -4.24
N SER A 120 7.51 3.88 -4.76
CA SER A 120 8.32 2.80 -4.24
C SER A 120 9.78 3.01 -4.69
N ARG A 121 10.65 2.07 -4.43
CA ARG A 121 12.02 2.09 -4.99
C ARG A 121 12.06 1.93 -6.51
N THR A 122 11.05 1.31 -7.11
CA THR A 122 11.04 0.89 -8.52
C THR A 122 9.92 1.49 -9.33
N LYS A 123 8.87 1.99 -8.70
CA LYS A 123 7.64 2.49 -9.34
C LYS A 123 7.21 3.83 -8.77
N GLY A 124 6.56 4.62 -9.61
CA GLY A 124 5.97 5.89 -9.20
C GLY A 124 7.00 6.94 -8.80
N GLU A 125 6.65 7.78 -7.85
CA GLU A 125 7.44 8.92 -7.41
C GLU A 125 8.46 8.53 -6.33
N SER A 126 9.56 9.27 -6.26
CA SER A 126 10.51 9.13 -5.16
C SER A 126 9.90 9.56 -3.83
N PHE A 127 10.36 9.00 -2.72
CA PHE A 127 9.84 9.37 -1.40
C PHE A 127 9.94 10.89 -1.12
N LYS A 128 11.03 11.50 -1.53
CA LYS A 128 11.22 12.96 -1.40
C LYS A 128 10.20 13.76 -2.21
N ALA A 129 9.86 13.30 -3.42
CA ALA A 129 8.81 13.94 -4.22
C ALA A 129 7.43 13.81 -3.58
N LEU A 130 7.12 12.62 -3.03
CA LEU A 130 5.87 12.39 -2.31
C LEU A 130 5.71 13.28 -1.08
N GLU A 131 6.75 13.44 -0.27
CA GLU A 131 6.74 14.34 0.89
C GLU A 131 6.56 15.81 0.47
N TYR A 132 7.18 16.22 -0.65
CA TYR A 132 6.95 17.55 -1.21
C TYR A 132 5.49 17.74 -1.62
N LEU A 133 4.88 16.78 -2.33
CA LEU A 133 3.47 16.81 -2.71
C LEU A 133 2.54 16.82 -1.49
N ALA A 134 2.85 16.00 -0.48
CA ALA A 134 2.10 15.98 0.78
C ALA A 134 2.18 17.31 1.54
N SER A 135 3.29 18.05 1.43
CA SER A 135 3.40 19.40 1.99
C SER A 135 2.47 20.42 1.30
N LYS A 136 2.04 20.12 0.08
CA LYS A 136 1.07 20.93 -0.70
C LYS A 136 -0.39 20.53 -0.48
N GLY A 137 -0.63 19.47 0.29
CA GLY A 137 -1.97 19.00 0.61
C GLY A 137 -2.36 17.69 -0.07
N ASP A 138 -1.52 17.15 -0.93
CA ASP A 138 -1.74 15.87 -1.58
C ASP A 138 -1.54 14.70 -0.61
N ARG A 139 -1.86 13.52 -1.07
CA ARG A 139 -1.82 12.26 -0.34
C ARG A 139 -0.98 11.25 -1.11
N TYR A 140 -0.44 10.26 -0.41
CA TYR A 140 0.31 9.23 -1.11
C TYR A 140 0.24 7.85 -0.43
N VAL A 141 0.53 6.85 -1.24
CA VAL A 141 0.80 5.48 -0.84
C VAL A 141 2.25 5.14 -1.20
N TYR A 142 3.04 4.76 -0.22
CA TYR A 142 4.43 4.34 -0.41
C TYR A 142 4.58 2.85 -0.13
N PHE A 143 5.16 2.12 -1.09
CA PHE A 143 5.44 0.70 -0.96
C PHE A 143 6.89 0.47 -0.55
N ALA A 144 7.09 -0.35 0.47
CA ALA A 144 8.40 -0.83 0.88
C ALA A 144 8.35 -2.31 1.27
N SER A 145 9.50 -2.98 1.17
CA SER A 145 9.63 -4.34 1.67
C SER A 145 10.40 -4.39 2.98
N MET A 146 10.15 -5.43 3.80
CA MET A 146 10.96 -5.72 4.99
C MET A 146 12.46 -5.88 4.64
N GLN A 147 12.75 -6.39 3.44
CA GLN A 147 14.13 -6.53 2.97
C GLN A 147 14.80 -5.18 2.72
N ASP A 148 14.04 -4.18 2.24
CA ASP A 148 14.55 -2.82 2.07
C ASP A 148 14.87 -2.16 3.41
N MET A 149 14.09 -2.46 4.44
CA MET A 149 14.28 -1.93 5.79
C MET A 149 15.45 -2.57 6.52
N ARG A 150 15.84 -3.80 6.15
CA ARG A 150 16.98 -4.51 6.76
C ARG A 150 18.27 -3.72 6.63
N GLY A 151 19.07 -3.76 7.67
CA GLY A 151 20.39 -3.12 7.71
C GLY A 151 20.34 -1.62 8.02
N SER A 152 19.19 -0.99 8.21
CA SER A 152 19.11 0.35 8.79
C SER A 152 19.55 0.34 10.26
N GLU A 153 20.32 1.34 10.68
CA GLU A 153 20.77 1.48 12.06
C GLU A 153 19.60 1.58 13.04
N LEU A 154 18.49 2.19 12.64
CA LEU A 154 17.29 2.34 13.45
C LEU A 154 16.62 1.01 13.85
N VAL A 155 16.92 -0.06 13.11
CA VAL A 155 16.41 -1.40 13.39
C VAL A 155 17.55 -2.42 13.66
N GLY A 156 18.66 -1.93 14.20
CA GLY A 156 19.79 -2.77 14.58
C GLY A 156 20.75 -3.14 13.44
N GLY A 157 20.67 -2.47 12.30
CA GLY A 157 21.60 -2.65 11.18
C GLY A 157 22.87 -1.81 11.31
N LYS A 158 23.58 -1.67 10.19
CA LYS A 158 24.89 -0.99 10.12
C LYS A 158 24.91 0.22 9.17
N PHE A 159 23.79 0.54 8.53
CA PHE A 159 23.74 1.54 7.48
C PHE A 159 22.76 2.65 7.83
N ASP A 160 23.20 3.90 7.62
CA ASP A 160 22.33 5.07 7.67
C ASP A 160 21.49 5.13 6.40
N LYS A 161 20.38 4.39 6.41
CA LYS A 161 19.42 4.34 5.31
C LYS A 161 17.99 4.27 5.83
N ASN A 162 17.06 4.70 4.99
CA ASN A 162 15.61 4.70 5.27
C ASN A 162 15.20 5.56 6.48
N ASN A 163 16.08 6.41 7.01
CA ASN A 163 15.78 7.27 8.15
C ASN A 163 14.57 8.17 7.88
N GLU A 164 14.42 8.63 6.63
CA GLU A 164 13.27 9.42 6.20
C GLU A 164 11.96 8.65 6.37
N LEU A 165 11.94 7.35 6.05
CA LEU A 165 10.75 6.50 6.21
C LEU A 165 10.40 6.27 7.68
N PHE A 166 11.39 6.00 8.53
CA PHE A 166 11.19 5.79 9.96
C PHE A 166 10.83 7.07 10.71
N SER A 167 11.33 8.23 10.28
CA SER A 167 11.01 9.52 10.90
C SER A 167 9.64 10.06 10.49
N THR A 168 9.04 9.53 9.43
CA THR A 168 7.74 9.95 8.94
C THR A 168 6.61 9.50 9.88
N SER A 169 5.66 10.40 10.14
CA SER A 169 4.41 10.04 10.83
C SER A 169 3.43 9.48 9.82
N TRP A 170 3.34 8.17 9.79
CA TRP A 170 2.39 7.45 8.93
C TRP A 170 0.99 7.47 9.53
N ASP A 171 -0.02 7.84 8.74
CA ASP A 171 -1.42 7.77 9.17
C ASP A 171 -1.92 6.32 9.10
N PHE A 172 -1.44 5.57 8.10
CA PHE A 172 -1.89 4.21 7.84
C PHE A 172 -0.72 3.30 7.43
N LEU A 173 -0.58 2.19 8.12
CA LEU A 173 0.37 1.14 7.83
C LEU A 173 -0.38 -0.13 7.44
N ILE A 174 -0.20 -0.60 6.22
CA ILE A 174 -0.71 -1.86 5.71
C ILE A 174 0.42 -2.87 5.72
N ILE A 175 0.27 -3.98 6.45
CA ILE A 175 1.26 -5.05 6.53
C ILE A 175 0.72 -6.25 5.76
N ASP A 176 1.28 -6.48 4.58
CA ASP A 176 0.87 -7.61 3.73
C ASP A 176 1.67 -8.87 4.07
N GLU A 177 1.00 -10.03 4.02
CA GLU A 177 1.51 -11.34 4.45
C GLU A 177 2.12 -11.28 5.86
N ALA A 178 1.38 -10.67 6.78
CA ALA A 178 1.84 -10.37 8.14
C ALA A 178 2.42 -11.59 8.88
N HIS A 179 1.92 -12.81 8.59
CA HIS A 179 2.42 -14.04 9.20
C HIS A 179 3.86 -14.42 8.83
N GLU A 180 4.40 -13.91 7.69
CA GLU A 180 5.75 -14.25 7.24
C GLU A 180 6.84 -13.38 7.87
N GLY A 181 6.57 -12.12 8.15
CA GLY A 181 7.59 -11.14 8.53
C GLY A 181 7.50 -10.58 9.95
N THR A 182 6.28 -10.46 10.50
CA THR A 182 6.06 -9.76 11.76
C THR A 182 6.56 -10.50 13.00
N GLN A 183 6.73 -11.81 12.92
CA GLN A 183 7.18 -12.64 14.04
C GLN A 183 8.70 -12.65 14.25
N THR A 184 9.47 -12.14 13.30
CA THR A 184 10.91 -11.98 13.47
C THR A 184 11.22 -10.75 14.34
N GLU A 185 12.31 -10.79 15.11
CA GLU A 185 12.77 -9.63 15.89
C GLU A 185 12.93 -8.38 15.03
N LEU A 186 13.50 -8.55 13.84
CA LEU A 186 13.64 -7.46 12.89
C LEU A 186 12.29 -6.92 12.41
N GLY A 187 11.34 -7.81 12.10
CA GLY A 187 10.00 -7.40 11.66
C GLY A 187 9.29 -6.61 12.73
N LYS A 188 9.37 -7.06 13.99
CA LYS A 188 8.82 -6.34 15.16
C LYS A 188 9.45 -4.96 15.30
N ALA A 189 10.78 -4.87 15.27
CA ALA A 189 11.49 -3.60 15.36
C ALA A 189 11.12 -2.63 14.23
N VAL A 190 11.00 -3.11 12.98
CA VAL A 190 10.58 -2.27 11.83
C VAL A 190 9.17 -1.74 12.04
N ILE A 191 8.22 -2.58 12.46
CA ILE A 191 6.84 -2.18 12.67
C ILE A 191 6.74 -1.19 13.85
N GLU A 192 7.45 -1.44 14.93
CA GLU A 192 7.49 -0.57 16.10
C GLU A 192 8.00 0.83 15.73
N GLU A 193 9.10 0.93 15.01
CA GLU A 193 9.66 2.21 14.55
C GLU A 193 8.74 2.97 13.58
N LEU A 194 8.01 2.26 12.71
CA LEU A 194 7.07 2.87 11.77
C LEU A 194 5.73 3.26 12.41
N THR A 195 5.38 2.64 13.56
CA THR A 195 4.09 2.87 14.23
C THR A 195 4.22 3.95 15.27
N LYS A 196 3.48 5.04 15.12
CA LYS A 196 3.34 6.10 16.13
C LYS A 196 1.97 5.98 16.80
N ALA A 197 1.73 6.77 17.84
CA ALA A 197 0.51 6.67 18.66
C ALA A 197 -0.81 6.70 17.87
N ASP A 198 -0.85 7.49 16.79
CA ASP A 198 -2.06 7.67 15.96
C ASP A 198 -2.06 6.83 14.68
N THR A 199 -0.99 6.09 14.40
CA THR A 199 -0.87 5.26 13.20
C THR A 199 -1.90 4.13 13.23
N LYS A 200 -2.75 4.06 12.21
CA LYS A 200 -3.66 2.93 12.01
C LYS A 200 -2.89 1.78 11.36
N VAL A 201 -3.05 0.58 11.88
CA VAL A 201 -2.34 -0.61 11.38
C VAL A 201 -3.34 -1.65 10.92
N LEU A 202 -3.25 -2.05 9.66
CA LEU A 202 -4.02 -3.12 9.06
C LEU A 202 -3.08 -4.26 8.68
N GLN A 203 -3.23 -5.39 9.35
CA GLN A 203 -2.50 -6.60 9.03
C GLN A 203 -3.33 -7.50 8.11
N LEU A 204 -2.72 -7.95 7.00
CA LEU A 204 -3.33 -8.84 6.02
C LEU A 204 -2.65 -10.20 6.08
N SER A 205 -3.44 -11.25 6.27
CA SER A 205 -2.90 -12.61 6.28
C SER A 205 -3.93 -13.63 5.79
N GLY A 206 -3.46 -14.65 5.08
CA GLY A 206 -4.27 -15.83 4.74
C GLY A 206 -4.15 -16.95 5.77
N THR A 207 -3.16 -16.88 6.68
CA THR A 207 -2.84 -17.89 7.70
C THR A 207 -2.34 -17.23 8.99
N PRO A 208 -3.21 -16.49 9.71
CA PRO A 208 -2.79 -15.62 10.80
C PRO A 208 -2.64 -16.34 12.16
N PHE A 209 -2.41 -17.65 12.19
CA PHE A 209 -2.45 -18.43 13.43
C PHE A 209 -1.64 -17.83 14.59
N ASN A 210 -0.52 -17.19 14.28
CA ASN A 210 0.34 -16.57 15.30
C ASN A 210 -0.06 -15.12 15.62
N LEU A 211 -1.06 -14.56 14.96
CA LEU A 211 -1.47 -13.16 15.11
C LEU A 211 -2.83 -13.03 15.81
N LEU A 212 -3.61 -14.11 15.85
CA LEU A 212 -4.97 -14.08 16.39
C LEU A 212 -5.00 -13.71 17.87
N ASP A 213 -4.02 -14.19 18.64
CA ASP A 213 -3.93 -13.95 20.07
C ASP A 213 -3.50 -12.51 20.42
N GLU A 214 -2.98 -11.78 19.43
CA GLU A 214 -2.53 -10.38 19.59
C GLU A 214 -3.66 -9.36 19.38
N HIS A 215 -4.87 -9.82 18.96
CA HIS A 215 -5.98 -8.97 18.60
C HIS A 215 -7.26 -9.39 19.34
N SER A 216 -8.09 -8.41 19.68
CA SER A 216 -9.45 -8.68 20.16
C SER A 216 -10.35 -9.15 19.02
N GLU A 217 -11.45 -9.87 19.34
CA GLU A 217 -12.40 -10.33 18.33
C GLU A 217 -12.99 -9.21 17.46
N ASP A 218 -13.16 -8.03 18.04
CA ASP A 218 -13.64 -6.85 17.31
C ASP A 218 -12.64 -6.38 16.26
N GLU A 219 -11.33 -6.57 16.48
CA GLU A 219 -10.24 -6.19 15.60
C GLU A 219 -9.91 -7.24 14.52
N ILE A 220 -10.62 -8.38 14.50
CA ILE A 220 -10.39 -9.44 13.53
C ILE A 220 -11.56 -9.52 12.55
N PHE A 221 -11.27 -9.49 11.26
CA PHE A 221 -12.20 -9.87 10.20
C PHE A 221 -11.76 -11.19 9.60
N THR A 222 -12.65 -12.16 9.57
CA THR A 222 -12.37 -13.49 8.99
C THR A 222 -13.22 -13.75 7.76
N TRP A 223 -12.56 -14.21 6.70
CA TRP A 223 -13.21 -14.72 5.49
C TRP A 223 -12.51 -16.00 5.04
N ASP A 224 -13.29 -17.03 4.80
CA ASP A 224 -12.83 -18.31 4.27
C ASP A 224 -13.73 -18.76 3.09
N TYR A 225 -13.27 -19.73 2.33
CA TYR A 225 -14.11 -20.34 1.30
C TYR A 225 -15.27 -21.04 1.97
N VAL A 226 -16.50 -20.73 1.52
CA VAL A 226 -17.65 -21.54 1.83
C VAL A 226 -17.52 -22.80 0.97
N MET A 227 -17.32 -23.95 1.60
CA MET A 227 -17.39 -25.25 0.93
C MET A 227 -18.84 -25.66 0.72
#